data_4d8374ac18a2d255f42e6641b1a8c949
#
_entry.id   4d8374ac18a2d255f42e6641b1a8c949
#
_cell.length_a   1.000
_cell.length_b   1.000
_cell.length_c   1.000
_cell.angle_alpha   90.00
_cell.angle_beta   90.00
_cell.angle_gamma   90.00
#
_symmetry.space_group_name_H-M   'P 1'
#
loop_
_entity.id
_entity.type
_entity.pdbx_description
1 polymer ?
#
loop_
_entity_poly.entity_id
_entity_poly.type
_entity_poly.pdbx_seq_one_letter_code
_entity_poly.pdbx_strand_id
1 'polypeptide(L)'
;PSFPSLKDVLRLCHQLSSLGPRYVVITRIPASDIKIKNVSFDGTTHTYDECQIYRVRKQVDGLSDLFASVLTGALLRNHSIHMAMRLSLDFLSYALDYTRQAGSDAREGIQIEPCLRQLLKI
;
A
#
# COMPACT_ATOMS: atom_id res chain seq x y z
N PRO A 1 15.42 -12.51 14.83
CA PRO A 1 15.60 -11.78 13.58
C PRO A 1 15.36 -10.30 13.74
N SER A 2 16.20 -9.51 13.13
CA SER A 2 16.05 -8.07 13.15
C SER A 2 15.12 -7.62 12.01
N PHE A 3 14.37 -6.55 12.29
CA PHE A 3 13.51 -5.93 11.28
C PHE A 3 14.23 -4.73 10.66
N PRO A 4 13.96 -4.41 9.38
CA PRO A 4 14.59 -3.27 8.74
C PRO A 4 14.28 -1.97 9.50
N SER A 5 15.30 -1.14 9.71
CA SER A 5 15.10 0.17 10.34
C SER A 5 14.53 1.16 9.32
N LEU A 6 13.89 2.21 9.82
CA LEU A 6 13.42 3.29 8.95
C LEU A 6 14.57 3.91 8.17
N LYS A 7 15.74 4.05 8.80
CA LYS A 7 16.94 4.58 8.15
C LYS A 7 17.34 3.75 6.94
N ASP A 8 17.33 2.41 7.08
CA ASP A 8 17.67 1.51 5.97
C ASP A 8 16.65 1.62 4.83
N VAL A 9 15.37 1.69 5.17
CA VAL A 9 14.29 1.84 4.18
C VAL A 9 14.42 3.16 3.43
N LEU A 10 14.68 4.26 4.13
CA LEU A 10 14.85 5.56 3.49
C LEU A 10 16.09 5.60 2.61
N ARG A 11 17.18 4.95 3.03
CA ARG A 11 18.37 4.83 2.17
C ARG A 11 18.03 4.14 0.87
N LEU A 12 17.26 3.05 0.92
CA LEU A 12 16.80 2.35 -0.28
C LEU A 12 15.91 3.25 -1.15
N CYS A 13 15.01 4.02 -0.53
CA CYS A 13 14.18 4.98 -1.26
C CYS A 13 15.01 5.99 -2.02
N HIS A 14 16.05 6.55 -1.39
CA HIS A 14 16.97 7.50 -2.04
C HIS A 14 17.71 6.84 -3.21
N GLN A 15 18.21 5.63 -3.02
CA GLN A 15 18.90 4.90 -4.07
C GLN A 15 17.99 4.63 -5.27
N LEU A 16 16.76 4.19 -5.03
CA LEU A 16 15.80 3.91 -6.09
C LEU A 16 15.39 5.19 -6.81
N SER A 17 15.15 6.27 -6.07
CA SER A 17 14.77 7.55 -6.67
C SER A 17 15.89 8.13 -7.52
N SER A 18 17.15 7.91 -7.14
CA SER A 18 18.29 8.36 -7.94
C SER A 18 18.40 7.69 -9.30
N LEU A 19 17.72 6.56 -9.50
CA LEU A 19 17.69 5.86 -10.77
C LEU A 19 16.67 6.44 -11.76
N GLY A 20 15.86 7.41 -11.34
CA GLY A 20 14.90 8.11 -12.20
C GLY A 20 13.54 8.38 -11.57
N PRO A 21 12.87 7.43 -10.90
CA PRO A 21 11.52 7.67 -10.41
C PRO A 21 11.49 8.74 -9.32
N ARG A 22 10.53 9.64 -9.43
CA ARG A 22 10.29 10.64 -8.39
C ARG A 22 9.70 10.01 -7.13
N TYR A 23 8.76 9.10 -7.30
CA TYR A 23 8.03 8.49 -6.20
C TYR A 23 8.48 7.06 -5.99
N VAL A 24 8.68 6.69 -4.73
CA VAL A 24 8.99 5.32 -4.34
C VAL A 24 8.01 4.90 -3.25
N VAL A 25 7.38 3.75 -3.41
CA VAL A 25 6.53 3.17 -2.37
C VAL A 25 7.03 1.76 -2.11
N ILE A 26 7.36 1.48 -0.86
CA ILE A 26 7.81 0.15 -0.44
C ILE A 26 6.75 -0.40 0.50
N THR A 27 6.20 -1.55 0.15
CA THR A 27 5.10 -2.16 0.88
C THR A 27 5.55 -3.41 1.61
N ARG A 28 4.79 -3.80 2.63
CA ARG A 28 4.96 -5.04 3.38
C ARG A 28 6.33 -5.18 4.04
N ILE A 29 6.87 -4.08 4.54
CA ILE A 29 8.13 -4.12 5.28
C ILE A 29 7.83 -4.70 6.66
N PRO A 30 8.49 -5.80 7.07
CA PRO A 30 8.26 -6.35 8.41
C PRO A 30 8.59 -5.32 9.49
N ALA A 31 7.64 -5.03 10.38
CA ALA A 31 7.84 -4.11 11.50
C ALA A 31 7.84 -4.85 12.84
N SER A 32 7.11 -5.97 12.91
CA SER A 32 7.09 -6.89 14.05
C SER A 32 6.51 -8.22 13.58
N ASP A 33 6.33 -9.15 14.50
CA ASP A 33 5.73 -10.45 14.16
C ASP A 33 4.29 -10.32 13.66
N ILE A 34 3.60 -9.26 14.07
CA ILE A 34 2.17 -9.06 13.76
C ILE A 34 1.90 -7.83 12.90
N LYS A 35 2.91 -6.98 12.68
CA LYS A 35 2.73 -5.73 11.92
C LYS A 35 3.67 -5.64 10.74
N ILE A 36 3.18 -5.02 9.69
CA ILE A 36 3.98 -4.59 8.53
C ILE A 36 3.84 -3.08 8.38
N LYS A 37 4.83 -2.47 7.76
CA LYS A 37 4.78 -1.05 7.46
C LYS A 37 4.91 -0.79 5.97
N ASN A 38 4.35 0.31 5.54
CA ASN A 38 4.42 0.78 4.16
C ASN A 38 4.99 2.18 4.20
N VAL A 39 5.91 2.48 3.29
CA VAL A 39 6.60 3.77 3.25
C VAL A 39 6.43 4.37 1.86
N SER A 40 6.05 5.65 1.82
CA SER A 40 6.04 6.43 0.60
C SER A 40 7.14 7.48 0.67
N PHE A 41 7.79 7.74 -0.45
CA PHE A 41 8.90 8.68 -0.55
C PHE A 41 8.75 9.55 -1.80
N ASP A 42 8.94 10.86 -1.65
CA ASP A 42 8.99 11.80 -2.76
C ASP A 42 10.44 12.28 -2.92
N GLY A 43 11.07 11.87 -4.01
CA GLY A 43 12.48 12.19 -4.28
C GLY A 43 12.73 13.66 -4.61
N THR A 44 11.69 14.42 -4.98
CA THR A 44 11.81 15.85 -5.27
C THR A 44 11.80 16.69 -3.98
N THR A 45 10.87 16.38 -3.09
CA THR A 45 10.72 17.13 -1.82
C THR A 45 11.52 16.51 -0.67
N HIS A 46 12.05 15.31 -0.85
CA HIS A 46 12.74 14.53 0.19
C HIS A 46 11.88 14.27 1.42
N THR A 47 10.56 14.11 1.20
CA THR A 47 9.62 13.81 2.26
C THR A 47 9.23 12.32 2.22
N TYR A 48 8.87 11.78 3.36
CA TYR A 48 8.40 10.41 3.47
C TYR A 48 7.18 10.33 4.39
N ASP A 49 6.42 9.25 4.25
CA ASP A 49 5.34 8.91 5.16
C ASP A 49 5.41 7.40 5.44
N GLU A 50 5.04 7.02 6.65
CA GLU A 50 5.05 5.63 7.08
C GLU A 50 3.68 5.27 7.64
N CYS A 51 3.17 4.11 7.22
CA CYS A 51 1.90 3.60 7.71
C CYS A 51 2.06 2.15 8.12
N GLN A 52 1.80 1.84 9.39
CA GLN A 52 1.85 0.48 9.90
C GLN A 52 0.44 -0.10 9.93
N ILE A 53 0.34 -1.35 9.52
CA ILE A 53 -0.92 -2.11 9.56
C ILE A 53 -0.64 -3.50 10.11
N TYR A 54 -1.68 -4.17 10.58
CA TYR A 54 -1.55 -5.56 11.01
C TYR A 54 -1.32 -6.46 9.81
N ARG A 55 -0.46 -7.46 9.99
CA ARG A 55 -0.18 -8.44 8.95
C ARG A 55 -1.43 -9.25 8.67
N VAL A 56 -1.76 -9.39 7.38
CA VAL A 56 -2.87 -10.25 6.95
C VAL A 56 -2.39 -11.69 7.01
N ARG A 57 -3.03 -12.50 7.86
CA ARG A 57 -2.63 -13.90 8.05
C ARG A 57 -2.97 -14.76 6.85
N LYS A 58 -4.08 -14.47 6.19
CA LYS A 58 -4.56 -15.24 5.05
C LYS A 58 -4.30 -14.45 3.79
N GLN A 59 -3.49 -14.99 2.89
CA GLN A 59 -3.25 -14.34 1.61
C GLN A 59 -4.50 -14.39 0.76
N VAL A 60 -4.80 -13.25 0.14
CA VAL A 60 -5.87 -13.11 -0.84
C VAL A 60 -5.22 -12.63 -2.13
N ASP A 61 -5.52 -13.32 -3.24
CA ASP A 61 -4.92 -12.98 -4.51
C ASP A 61 -5.38 -11.61 -5.01
N GLY A 62 -4.51 -10.91 -5.69
CA GLY A 62 -4.81 -9.63 -6.34
C GLY A 62 -4.57 -8.38 -5.48
N LEU A 63 -4.11 -8.53 -4.23
CA LEU A 63 -3.89 -7.37 -3.35
C LEU A 63 -2.85 -6.40 -3.89
N SER A 64 -1.72 -6.92 -4.37
CA SER A 64 -0.64 -6.07 -4.89
C SER A 64 -1.05 -5.32 -6.14
N ASP A 65 -1.74 -5.99 -7.05
CA ASP A 65 -2.23 -5.36 -8.28
C ASP A 65 -3.29 -4.32 -7.98
N LEU A 66 -4.18 -4.61 -7.04
CA LEU A 66 -5.20 -3.66 -6.62
C LEU A 66 -4.57 -2.42 -5.97
N PHE A 67 -3.60 -2.62 -5.09
CA PHE A 67 -2.88 -1.52 -4.46
C PHE A 67 -2.25 -0.61 -5.52
N ALA A 68 -1.50 -1.18 -6.47
CA ALA A 68 -0.84 -0.42 -7.52
C ALA A 68 -1.84 0.33 -8.41
N SER A 69 -2.97 -0.28 -8.71
CA SER A 69 -4.01 0.34 -9.53
C SER A 69 -4.65 1.55 -8.84
N VAL A 70 -5.00 1.41 -7.56
CA VAL A 70 -5.60 2.50 -6.80
C VAL A 70 -4.57 3.62 -6.58
N LEU A 71 -3.33 3.27 -6.29
CA LEU A 71 -2.24 4.23 -6.12
C LEU A 71 -2.07 5.08 -7.38
N THR A 72 -2.01 4.43 -8.54
CA THR A 72 -1.86 5.12 -9.83
C THR A 72 -3.05 6.03 -10.08
N GLY A 73 -4.28 5.55 -9.85
CA GLY A 73 -5.48 6.36 -10.02
C GLY A 73 -5.49 7.59 -9.12
N ALA A 74 -5.08 7.44 -7.87
CA ALA A 74 -5.01 8.57 -6.94
C ALA A 74 -3.98 9.61 -7.39
N LEU A 75 -2.81 9.17 -7.88
CA LEU A 75 -1.80 10.08 -8.42
C LEU A 75 -2.33 10.84 -9.63
N LEU A 76 -3.07 10.17 -10.52
CA LEU A 76 -3.68 10.81 -11.68
C LEU A 76 -4.76 11.84 -11.31
N ARG A 77 -5.31 11.73 -10.11
CA ARG A 77 -6.26 12.72 -9.57
C ARG A 77 -5.57 13.79 -8.72
N ASN A 78 -4.26 13.93 -8.88
CA ASN A 78 -3.45 14.98 -8.25
C ASN A 78 -3.27 14.85 -6.74
N HIS A 79 -3.46 13.67 -6.17
CA HIS A 79 -3.07 13.44 -4.79
C HIS A 79 -1.54 13.34 -4.67
N SER A 80 -0.99 13.73 -3.51
CA SER A 80 0.41 13.49 -3.22
C SER A 80 0.68 11.99 -3.13
N ILE A 81 1.94 11.58 -3.30
CA ILE A 81 2.29 10.15 -3.14
C ILE A 81 1.94 9.64 -1.74
N HIS A 82 2.11 10.48 -0.73
CA HIS A 82 1.79 10.10 0.65
C HIS A 82 0.28 9.88 0.84
N MET A 83 -0.54 10.79 0.32
CA MET A 83 -1.99 10.63 0.38
C MET A 83 -2.45 9.47 -0.49
N ALA A 84 -1.87 9.30 -1.68
CA ALA A 84 -2.19 8.18 -2.57
C ALA A 84 -1.93 6.83 -1.89
N MET A 85 -0.82 6.70 -1.16
CA MET A 85 -0.52 5.50 -0.39
C MET A 85 -1.59 5.23 0.66
N ARG A 86 -1.96 6.24 1.46
CA ARG A 86 -2.95 6.07 2.52
C ARG A 86 -4.33 5.71 1.99
N LEU A 87 -4.76 6.39 0.92
CA LEU A 87 -6.03 6.08 0.28
C LEU A 87 -6.07 4.65 -0.26
N SER A 88 -4.95 4.21 -0.84
CA SER A 88 -4.85 2.86 -1.37
C SER A 88 -4.90 1.81 -0.26
N LEU A 89 -4.22 2.05 0.86
CA LEU A 89 -4.25 1.15 2.02
C LEU A 89 -5.65 1.10 2.64
N ASP A 90 -6.32 2.24 2.76
CA ASP A 90 -7.70 2.30 3.27
C ASP A 90 -8.65 1.52 2.38
N PHE A 91 -8.52 1.67 1.06
CA PHE A 91 -9.34 0.91 0.12
C PHE A 91 -9.08 -0.59 0.22
N LEU A 92 -7.82 -1.00 0.33
CA LEU A 92 -7.48 -2.42 0.51
C LEU A 92 -8.12 -2.99 1.78
N SER A 93 -8.06 -2.24 2.88
CA SER A 93 -8.67 -2.68 4.14
C SER A 93 -10.17 -2.86 3.98
N TYR A 94 -10.84 -1.91 3.33
CA TYR A 94 -12.26 -1.99 3.05
C TYR A 94 -12.59 -3.23 2.19
N ALA A 95 -11.84 -3.44 1.13
CA ALA A 95 -12.10 -4.55 0.21
C ALA A 95 -11.82 -5.91 0.86
N LEU A 96 -10.79 -5.99 1.70
CA LEU A 96 -10.50 -7.22 2.46
C LEU A 96 -11.61 -7.54 3.45
N ASP A 97 -12.07 -6.55 4.19
CA ASP A 97 -13.16 -6.73 5.15
C ASP A 97 -14.44 -7.18 4.44
N TYR A 98 -14.76 -6.56 3.32
CA TYR A 98 -15.90 -6.97 2.51
C TYR A 98 -15.76 -8.40 2.03
N THR A 99 -14.61 -8.79 1.52
CA THR A 99 -14.34 -10.12 1.00
C THR A 99 -14.50 -11.19 2.10
N ARG A 100 -13.99 -10.91 3.31
CA ARG A 100 -14.12 -11.80 4.46
C ARG A 100 -15.56 -11.97 4.88
N GLN A 101 -16.31 -10.87 4.95
CA GLN A 101 -17.73 -10.91 5.34
C GLN A 101 -18.58 -11.64 4.32
N ALA A 102 -18.22 -11.58 3.05
CA ALA A 102 -18.91 -12.28 1.99
C ALA A 102 -18.66 -13.80 2.01
N GLY A 103 -17.68 -14.26 2.80
CA GLY A 103 -17.36 -15.68 2.91
C GLY A 103 -16.73 -16.28 1.66
N SER A 104 -16.13 -15.44 0.82
CA SER A 104 -15.49 -15.91 -0.41
C SER A 104 -14.27 -16.78 -0.14
N ASP A 105 -14.03 -17.75 -1.03
CA ASP A 105 -12.81 -18.55 -1.01
C ASP A 105 -11.62 -17.63 -1.34
N ALA A 106 -10.53 -17.76 -0.59
CA ALA A 106 -9.32 -16.98 -0.82
C ALA A 106 -8.76 -17.14 -2.24
N ARG A 107 -9.02 -18.28 -2.88
CA ARG A 107 -8.59 -18.56 -4.25
C ARG A 107 -9.38 -17.77 -5.30
N GLU A 108 -10.56 -17.28 -4.96
CA GLU A 108 -11.34 -16.41 -5.85
C GLU A 108 -10.79 -15.00 -5.88
N GLY A 109 -9.87 -14.67 -4.97
CA GLY A 109 -9.29 -13.35 -4.86
C GLY A 109 -10.19 -12.36 -4.14
N ILE A 110 -9.80 -11.10 -4.19
CA ILE A 110 -10.50 -10.02 -3.52
C ILE A 110 -11.77 -9.63 -4.29
N GLN A 111 -12.85 -9.36 -3.56
CA GLN A 111 -14.14 -8.94 -4.15
C GLN A 111 -14.08 -7.45 -4.49
N ILE A 112 -13.59 -7.12 -5.70
CA ILE A 112 -13.39 -5.74 -6.13
C ILE A 112 -14.68 -5.06 -6.52
N GLU A 113 -15.50 -5.70 -7.34
CA GLU A 113 -16.70 -5.09 -7.94
C GLU A 113 -17.64 -4.46 -6.91
N PRO A 114 -18.02 -5.16 -5.82
CA PRO A 114 -18.91 -4.57 -4.82
C PRO A 114 -18.29 -3.35 -4.11
N CYS A 115 -16.96 -3.22 -4.16
CA CYS A 115 -16.23 -2.16 -3.46
C CYS A 115 -15.94 -0.94 -4.34
N LEU A 116 -16.24 -0.99 -5.65
CA LEU A 116 -15.87 0.06 -6.60
C LEU A 116 -16.43 1.43 -6.24
N ARG A 117 -17.61 1.46 -5.59
CA ARG A 117 -18.23 2.71 -5.17
C ARG A 117 -17.33 3.53 -4.24
N GLN A 118 -16.51 2.86 -3.45
CA GLN A 118 -15.58 3.55 -2.54
C GLN A 118 -14.51 4.34 -3.30
N LEU A 119 -14.19 3.94 -4.52
CA LEU A 119 -13.20 4.65 -5.34
C LEU A 119 -13.67 6.03 -5.76
N LEU A 120 -14.97 6.28 -5.75
CA LEU A 120 -15.52 7.61 -6.07
C LEU A 120 -15.11 8.66 -5.05
N LYS A 121 -14.66 8.25 -3.87
CA LYS A 121 -14.23 9.14 -2.79
C LYS A 121 -12.75 9.55 -2.90
N ILE A 122 -12.02 8.91 -3.79
CA ILE A 122 -10.58 9.16 -3.96
C ILE A 122 -10.30 10.32 -4.95
#